data_8c8b5d1bee44a75436ec3c1017e63cb7
#
_entry.id   8c8b5d1bee44a75436ec3c1017e63cb7
#
_cell.length_a   1.000
_cell.length_b   1.000
_cell.length_c   1.000
_cell.angle_alpha   90.00
_cell.angle_beta   90.00
_cell.angle_gamma   90.00
#
_symmetry.space_group_name_H-M   'P 1'
#
loop_
_entity.id
_entity.type
_entity.pdbx_description
1 polymer ?
#
loop_
_entity_poly.entity_id
_entity_poly.type
_entity_poly.pdbx_seq_one_letter_code
_entity_poly.pdbx_strand_id
1 'polypeptide(L)'
;LYGNGGHGVFHVLPKDENFNSILEMFFTKNSEPLMIQEYLNDVRNGDKRIILVNGTVAGAINRIPKKGESRSNMHVGGKPEKTTLTNRDKYICNEISQSLKDKGLYFVGIDIIGEYMTEINVTSPTGIREIRTHDSIAIEEIFWDFIEKKLNN
;
A
#
# COMPACT_ATOMS: atom_id res chain seq x y z
N LEU A 1 1.32 -8.69 -11.23
CA LEU A 1 0.03 -8.64 -10.52
C LEU A 1 0.01 -9.48 -9.23
N TYR A 2 0.82 -10.52 -9.15
CA TYR A 2 0.85 -11.45 -8.01
C TYR A 2 2.06 -11.26 -7.09
N GLY A 3 2.85 -10.21 -7.30
CA GLY A 3 3.99 -9.86 -6.45
C GLY A 3 3.56 -9.23 -5.13
N ASN A 4 4.47 -9.28 -4.14
CA ASN A 4 4.31 -8.60 -2.86
C ASN A 4 5.65 -8.07 -2.37
N GLY A 5 5.64 -7.17 -1.39
CA GLY A 5 6.84 -6.68 -0.73
C GLY A 5 7.84 -5.95 -1.63
N GLY A 6 7.43 -5.52 -2.82
CA GLY A 6 8.30 -4.86 -3.79
C GLY A 6 9.18 -5.82 -4.61
N HIS A 7 8.92 -7.11 -4.58
CA HIS A 7 9.63 -8.07 -5.43
C HIS A 7 9.33 -7.83 -6.92
N GLY A 8 10.39 -7.84 -7.75
CA GLY A 8 10.24 -7.67 -9.21
C GLY A 8 9.84 -6.26 -9.65
N VAL A 9 9.95 -5.27 -8.78
CA VAL A 9 9.71 -3.86 -9.13
C VAL A 9 11.01 -3.24 -9.63
N PHE A 10 10.98 -2.72 -10.86
CA PHE A 10 12.09 -2.03 -11.50
C PHE A 10 11.70 -0.59 -11.81
N HIS A 11 12.55 0.36 -11.43
CA HIS A 11 12.44 1.73 -11.89
C HIS A 11 13.25 1.86 -13.19
N VAL A 12 12.57 2.03 -14.30
CA VAL A 12 13.19 2.15 -15.63
C VAL A 12 13.18 3.62 -16.04
N LEU A 13 14.36 4.13 -16.39
CA LEU A 13 14.51 5.51 -16.86
C LEU A 13 14.19 5.62 -18.37
N PRO A 14 13.84 6.81 -18.85
CA PRO A 14 13.71 7.04 -20.29
C PRO A 14 15.00 6.65 -21.02
N LYS A 15 14.88 5.83 -22.07
CA LYS A 15 16.01 5.30 -22.87
C LYS A 15 16.94 4.34 -22.11
N ASP A 16 16.44 3.68 -21.07
CA ASP A 16 17.22 2.62 -20.38
C ASP A 16 17.48 1.47 -21.35
N GLU A 17 18.76 1.21 -21.60
CA GLU A 17 19.20 0.16 -22.54
C GLU A 17 18.82 -1.26 -22.07
N ASN A 18 18.55 -1.43 -20.75
CA ASN A 18 18.16 -2.72 -20.18
C ASN A 18 16.65 -3.00 -20.30
N PHE A 19 15.85 -2.05 -20.79
CA PHE A 19 14.39 -2.19 -20.79
C PHE A 19 13.91 -3.48 -21.47
N ASN A 20 14.45 -3.77 -22.66
CA ASN A 20 14.08 -4.98 -23.41
C ASN A 20 14.49 -6.26 -22.63
N SER A 21 15.68 -6.29 -22.08
CA SER A 21 16.16 -7.44 -21.29
C SER A 21 15.32 -7.66 -20.02
N ILE A 22 14.87 -6.59 -19.39
CA ILE A 22 13.94 -6.67 -18.24
C ILE A 22 12.61 -7.29 -18.68
N LEU A 23 12.04 -6.85 -19.79
CA LEU A 23 10.80 -7.43 -20.34
C LEU A 23 10.96 -8.91 -20.69
N GLU A 24 12.04 -9.27 -21.38
CA GLU A 24 12.35 -10.67 -21.74
C GLU A 24 12.45 -11.55 -20.48
N MET A 25 13.11 -11.06 -19.44
CA MET A 25 13.22 -11.77 -18.16
C MET A 25 11.84 -12.07 -17.55
N PHE A 26 10.92 -11.10 -17.57
CA PHE A 26 9.57 -11.30 -17.06
C PHE A 26 8.79 -12.29 -17.90
N PHE A 27 8.81 -12.17 -19.22
CA PHE A 27 8.05 -13.05 -20.11
C PHE A 27 8.61 -14.47 -20.21
N THR A 28 9.91 -14.66 -19.96
CA THR A 28 10.52 -15.99 -19.95
C THR A 28 10.11 -16.78 -18.69
N LYS A 29 9.92 -16.11 -17.58
CA LYS A 29 9.62 -16.77 -16.29
C LYS A 29 8.13 -16.96 -16.04
N ASN A 30 7.29 -16.07 -16.52
CA ASN A 30 5.87 -16.03 -16.20
C ASN A 30 5.05 -15.67 -17.43
N SER A 31 3.99 -16.42 -17.68
CA SER A 31 2.98 -16.09 -18.70
C SER A 31 1.93 -15.09 -18.19
N GLU A 32 2.24 -14.34 -17.13
CA GLU A 32 1.32 -13.45 -16.44
C GLU A 32 1.37 -12.01 -16.99
N PRO A 33 0.26 -11.27 -16.95
CA PRO A 33 0.27 -9.86 -17.32
C PRO A 33 1.24 -9.06 -16.46
N LEU A 34 2.04 -8.22 -17.10
CA LEU A 34 2.96 -7.29 -16.44
C LEU A 34 2.28 -5.92 -16.25
N MET A 35 2.40 -5.36 -15.05
CA MET A 35 1.95 -4.01 -14.77
C MET A 35 3.08 -3.02 -15.03
N ILE A 36 2.81 -2.01 -15.85
CA ILE A 36 3.71 -0.88 -16.10
C ILE A 36 2.97 0.39 -15.67
N GLN A 37 3.61 1.19 -14.81
CA GLN A 37 3.02 2.40 -14.24
C GLN A 37 4.00 3.58 -14.38
N GLU A 38 3.47 4.79 -14.39
CA GLU A 38 4.27 6.00 -14.27
C GLU A 38 5.02 6.01 -12.93
N TYR A 39 6.29 6.43 -12.96
CA TYR A 39 7.05 6.58 -11.73
C TYR A 39 6.70 7.90 -11.05
N LEU A 40 6.17 7.81 -9.84
CA LEU A 40 5.83 8.96 -9.03
C LEU A 40 7.04 9.39 -8.19
N ASN A 41 7.65 10.52 -8.53
CA ASN A 41 8.81 11.06 -7.82
C ASN A 41 8.52 11.32 -6.33
N ASP A 42 7.27 11.57 -5.98
CA ASP A 42 6.81 11.81 -4.60
C ASP A 42 7.06 10.62 -3.66
N VAL A 43 7.35 9.42 -4.21
CA VAL A 43 7.79 8.28 -3.39
C VAL A 43 9.00 8.61 -2.51
N ARG A 44 9.82 9.57 -2.91
CA ARG A 44 10.98 10.03 -2.12
C ARG A 44 10.58 10.70 -0.81
N ASN A 45 9.38 11.29 -0.77
CA ASN A 45 8.76 11.87 0.42
C ASN A 45 7.98 10.83 1.24
N GLY A 46 7.86 9.63 0.71
CA GLY A 46 7.22 8.48 1.32
C GLY A 46 6.07 7.91 0.50
N ASP A 47 5.71 6.73 0.90
CA ASP A 47 4.59 5.94 0.42
C ASP A 47 3.70 5.63 1.63
N LYS A 48 2.56 6.27 1.69
CA LYS A 48 1.68 6.23 2.84
C LYS A 48 0.83 4.97 2.81
N ARG A 49 0.99 4.09 3.80
CA ARG A 49 0.09 2.96 4.06
C ARG A 49 -1.04 3.42 4.98
N ILE A 50 -2.28 3.30 4.52
CA ILE A 50 -3.48 3.57 5.31
C ILE A 50 -4.24 2.26 5.49
N ILE A 51 -4.59 1.94 6.73
CA ILE A 51 -5.41 0.76 7.04
C ILE A 51 -6.86 1.20 7.22
N LEU A 52 -7.73 0.50 6.53
CA LEU A 52 -9.19 0.68 6.59
C LEU A 52 -9.82 -0.55 7.25
N VAL A 53 -10.68 -0.29 8.23
CA VAL A 53 -11.56 -1.30 8.83
C VAL A 53 -13.00 -0.93 8.49
N ASN A 54 -13.70 -1.83 7.82
CA ASN A 54 -15.07 -1.59 7.32
C ASN A 54 -15.20 -0.26 6.55
N GLY A 55 -14.23 -0.01 5.66
CA GLY A 55 -14.18 1.21 4.85
C GLY A 55 -13.86 2.50 5.60
N THR A 56 -13.56 2.42 6.90
CA THR A 56 -13.21 3.58 7.73
C THR A 56 -11.72 3.54 8.06
N VAL A 57 -11.04 4.68 8.03
CA VAL A 57 -9.62 4.77 8.40
C VAL A 57 -9.43 4.36 9.86
N ALA A 58 -8.58 3.34 10.07
CA ALA A 58 -8.18 2.88 11.40
C ALA A 58 -6.80 3.40 11.80
N GLY A 59 -5.90 3.65 10.84
CA GLY A 59 -4.57 4.21 11.12
C GLY A 59 -3.73 4.33 9.85
N ALA A 60 -2.59 5.01 9.96
CA ALA A 60 -1.69 5.21 8.83
C ALA A 60 -0.22 5.34 9.26
N ILE A 61 0.69 4.93 8.39
CA ILE A 61 2.14 5.19 8.48
C ILE A 61 2.66 5.70 7.14
N ASN A 62 3.73 6.48 7.17
CA ASN A 62 4.50 6.83 5.98
C ASN A 62 5.74 5.93 5.90
N ARG A 63 6.02 5.35 4.74
CA ARG A 63 7.17 4.48 4.50
C ARG A 63 8.18 5.22 3.64
N ILE A 64 9.26 5.67 4.25
CA ILE A 64 10.33 6.41 3.56
C ILE A 64 11.29 5.41 2.92
N PRO A 65 11.50 5.45 1.59
CA PRO A 65 12.45 4.58 0.94
C PRO A 65 13.88 4.85 1.40
N LYS A 66 14.68 3.79 1.49
CA LYS A 66 16.11 3.91 1.77
C LYS A 66 16.80 4.71 0.65
N LYS A 67 17.84 5.47 0.99
CA LYS A 67 18.64 6.20 0.00
C LYS A 67 19.19 5.22 -1.05
N GLY A 68 18.95 5.52 -2.34
CA GLY A 68 19.35 4.68 -3.47
C GLY A 68 18.40 3.53 -3.80
N GLU A 69 17.33 3.32 -3.01
CA GLU A 69 16.28 2.34 -3.30
C GLU A 69 15.03 3.06 -3.85
N SER A 70 14.41 2.52 -4.88
CA SER A 70 13.18 3.07 -5.46
C SER A 70 11.91 2.61 -4.73
N ARG A 71 11.99 1.51 -3.99
CA ARG A 71 10.87 0.89 -3.30
C ARG A 71 10.81 1.36 -1.85
N SER A 72 9.61 1.60 -1.36
CA SER A 72 9.31 2.06 0.00
C SER A 72 8.93 0.93 0.98
N ASN A 73 8.70 -0.28 0.46
CA ASN A 73 8.28 -1.41 1.26
C ASN A 73 9.24 -1.70 2.41
N MET A 74 8.71 -1.97 3.61
CA MET A 74 9.52 -2.26 4.81
C MET A 74 10.43 -3.49 4.64
N HIS A 75 10.01 -4.50 3.85
CA HIS A 75 10.82 -5.69 3.54
C HIS A 75 12.12 -5.37 2.79
N VAL A 76 12.18 -4.29 2.06
CA VAL A 76 13.39 -3.82 1.34
C VAL A 76 14.08 -2.66 2.06
N GLY A 77 13.72 -2.41 3.31
CA GLY A 77 14.38 -1.44 4.18
C GLY A 77 13.73 -0.07 4.22
N GLY A 78 12.50 0.07 3.74
CA GLY A 78 11.68 1.27 3.95
C GLY A 78 11.49 1.53 5.44
N LYS A 79 11.65 2.78 5.87
CA LYS A 79 11.53 3.19 7.27
C LYS A 79 10.12 3.68 7.55
N PRO A 80 9.37 3.04 8.48
CA PRO A 80 8.08 3.55 8.89
C PRO A 80 8.23 4.81 9.74
N GLU A 81 7.42 5.82 9.46
CA GLU A 81 7.37 7.08 10.20
C GLU A 81 5.91 7.46 10.47
N LYS A 82 5.69 8.16 11.59
CA LYS A 82 4.37 8.72 11.91
C LYS A 82 3.89 9.65 10.79
N THR A 83 2.61 9.63 10.49
CA THR A 83 2.02 10.49 9.47
C THR A 83 0.64 11.00 9.86
N THR A 84 0.21 12.06 9.20
CA THR A 84 -1.16 12.57 9.27
C THR A 84 -1.81 12.51 7.88
N LEU A 85 -3.10 12.26 7.84
CA LEU A 85 -3.85 12.22 6.58
C LEU A 85 -4.11 13.62 6.07
N THR A 86 -3.75 13.84 4.81
CA THR A 86 -4.14 15.06 4.07
C THR A 86 -5.63 15.03 3.71
N ASN A 87 -6.16 16.14 3.21
CA ASN A 87 -7.52 16.16 2.68
C ASN A 87 -7.68 15.25 1.47
N ARG A 88 -6.61 15.10 0.66
CA ARG A 88 -6.61 14.20 -0.49
C ARG A 88 -6.65 12.73 -0.07
N ASP A 89 -5.88 12.35 0.94
CA ASP A 89 -5.91 10.99 1.50
C ASP A 89 -7.32 10.63 1.99
N LYS A 90 -7.94 11.54 2.75
CA LYS A 90 -9.32 11.37 3.26
C LYS A 90 -10.34 11.25 2.13
N TYR A 91 -10.19 12.07 1.10
CA TYR A 91 -11.05 11.99 -0.08
C TYR A 91 -10.93 10.62 -0.75
N ILE A 92 -9.71 10.12 -1.02
CA ILE A 92 -9.48 8.80 -1.60
C ILE A 92 -10.11 7.69 -0.76
N CYS A 93 -9.90 7.72 0.57
CA CYS A 93 -10.49 6.73 1.48
C CYS A 93 -12.03 6.73 1.42
N ASN A 94 -12.64 7.91 1.36
CA ASN A 94 -14.10 8.05 1.31
C ASN A 94 -14.66 7.53 -0.02
N GLU A 95 -14.04 7.84 -1.14
CA GLU A 95 -14.47 7.40 -2.48
C GLU A 95 -14.56 5.86 -2.60
N ILE A 96 -13.60 5.15 -2.00
CA ILE A 96 -13.58 3.68 -2.09
C ILE A 96 -14.39 3.00 -0.98
N SER A 97 -14.72 3.71 0.10
CA SER A 97 -15.31 3.15 1.33
C SER A 97 -16.55 2.29 1.05
N GLN A 98 -17.53 2.82 0.31
CA GLN A 98 -18.76 2.09 0.04
C GLN A 98 -18.52 0.85 -0.81
N SER A 99 -17.68 0.95 -1.84
CA SER A 99 -17.33 -0.20 -2.70
C SER A 99 -16.66 -1.33 -1.92
N LEU A 100 -15.82 -0.99 -0.93
CA LEU A 100 -15.19 -1.99 -0.05
C LEU A 100 -16.24 -2.73 0.80
N LYS A 101 -17.18 -1.98 1.39
CA LYS A 101 -18.28 -2.55 2.21
C LYS A 101 -19.16 -3.48 1.39
N ASP A 102 -19.56 -3.04 0.20
CA ASP A 102 -20.43 -3.81 -0.71
C ASP A 102 -19.78 -5.13 -1.15
N LYS A 103 -18.45 -5.15 -1.24
CA LYS A 103 -17.65 -6.34 -1.57
C LYS A 103 -17.29 -7.20 -0.36
N GLY A 104 -17.66 -6.79 0.86
CA GLY A 104 -17.28 -7.50 2.09
C GLY A 104 -15.80 -7.42 2.42
N LEU A 105 -15.09 -6.43 1.91
CA LEU A 105 -13.67 -6.21 2.15
C LEU A 105 -13.49 -5.36 3.42
N TYR A 106 -13.47 -6.02 4.56
CA TYR A 106 -13.51 -5.33 5.86
C TYR A 106 -12.16 -4.94 6.42
N PHE A 107 -11.06 -5.55 5.93
CA PHE A 107 -9.71 -5.25 6.37
C PHE A 107 -8.83 -4.98 5.15
N VAL A 108 -8.55 -3.72 4.89
CA VAL A 108 -7.88 -3.28 3.66
C VAL A 108 -6.74 -2.33 3.97
N GLY A 109 -5.61 -2.50 3.28
CA GLY A 109 -4.53 -1.54 3.23
C GLY A 109 -4.49 -0.86 1.87
N ILE A 110 -4.40 0.45 1.84
CA ILE A 110 -4.13 1.19 0.61
C ILE A 110 -2.80 1.91 0.70
N ASP A 111 -2.16 2.08 -0.44
CA ASP A 111 -0.91 2.82 -0.57
C ASP A 111 -1.13 4.09 -1.38
N ILE A 112 -0.61 5.21 -0.86
CA ILE A 112 -0.74 6.53 -1.50
C ILE A 112 0.64 7.16 -1.62
N ILE A 113 1.01 7.54 -2.86
CA ILE A 113 2.21 8.31 -3.17
C ILE A 113 1.76 9.67 -3.73
N GLY A 114 2.15 10.75 -3.06
CA GLY A 114 1.67 12.08 -3.40
C GLY A 114 0.15 12.17 -3.32
N GLU A 115 -0.51 12.39 -4.45
CA GLU A 115 -1.97 12.50 -4.55
C GLU A 115 -2.68 11.26 -5.13
N TYR A 116 -1.93 10.15 -5.35
CA TYR A 116 -2.42 8.99 -6.08
C TYR A 116 -2.41 7.73 -5.21
N MET A 117 -3.54 7.02 -5.22
CA MET A 117 -3.59 5.65 -4.73
C MET A 117 -2.87 4.74 -5.72
N THR A 118 -1.84 4.05 -5.26
CA THR A 118 -0.98 3.21 -6.11
C THR A 118 -1.26 1.72 -5.95
N GLU A 119 -1.78 1.32 -4.79
CA GLU A 119 -2.05 -0.08 -4.48
C GLU A 119 -3.23 -0.22 -3.52
N ILE A 120 -3.92 -1.35 -3.64
CA ILE A 120 -4.96 -1.78 -2.70
C ILE A 120 -4.70 -3.24 -2.29
N ASN A 121 -4.56 -3.48 -1.00
CA ASN A 121 -4.23 -4.77 -0.41
C ASN A 121 -5.42 -5.30 0.38
N VAL A 122 -5.99 -6.41 -0.07
CA VAL A 122 -7.24 -6.96 0.49
C VAL A 122 -7.07 -8.32 1.18
N THR A 123 -5.88 -8.92 1.13
CA THR A 123 -5.64 -10.24 1.72
C THR A 123 -5.03 -10.15 3.12
N SER A 124 -3.88 -9.49 3.26
CA SER A 124 -3.17 -9.38 4.54
C SER A 124 -2.30 -8.12 4.56
N PRO A 125 -2.91 -6.92 4.60
CA PRO A 125 -2.13 -5.69 4.65
C PRO A 125 -1.27 -5.64 5.91
N THR A 126 0.01 -5.29 5.71
CA THR A 126 0.98 -5.10 6.78
C THR A 126 1.00 -3.64 7.25
N GLY A 127 1.62 -3.38 8.41
CA GLY A 127 1.80 -2.03 8.94
C GLY A 127 1.08 -1.75 10.27
N ILE A 128 0.20 -2.65 10.73
CA ILE A 128 -0.55 -2.45 11.99
C ILE A 128 0.36 -2.37 13.21
N ARG A 129 1.46 -3.14 13.24
CA ARG A 129 2.42 -3.14 14.35
C ARG A 129 3.18 -1.83 14.42
N GLU A 130 3.55 -1.29 13.30
CA GLU A 130 4.23 -0.01 13.16
C GLU A 130 3.29 1.15 13.54
N ILE A 131 2.03 1.11 13.11
CA ILE A 131 1.01 2.08 13.52
C ILE A 131 0.82 2.04 15.05
N ARG A 132 0.72 0.86 15.64
CA ARG A 132 0.63 0.73 17.10
C ARG A 132 1.83 1.33 17.82
N THR A 133 3.03 1.11 17.29
CA THR A 133 4.27 1.65 17.85
C THR A 133 4.33 3.19 17.81
N HIS A 134 3.87 3.79 16.69
CA HIS A 134 3.99 5.23 16.48
C HIS A 134 2.81 6.05 17.03
N ASP A 135 1.60 5.46 17.01
CA ASP A 135 0.35 6.18 17.33
C ASP A 135 -0.41 5.57 18.51
N SER A 136 0.06 4.44 19.06
CA SER A 136 -0.62 3.69 20.14
C SER A 136 -2.03 3.23 19.74
N ILE A 137 -2.29 3.04 18.44
CA ILE A 137 -3.57 2.58 17.92
C ILE A 137 -3.50 1.06 17.74
N ALA A 138 -4.36 0.34 18.42
CA ALA A 138 -4.51 -1.12 18.31
C ALA A 138 -5.53 -1.45 17.20
N ILE A 139 -5.07 -1.46 15.94
CA ILE A 139 -5.95 -1.72 14.78
C ILE A 139 -6.56 -3.12 14.84
N GLU A 140 -5.83 -4.09 15.39
CA GLU A 140 -6.31 -5.45 15.63
C GLU A 140 -7.55 -5.48 16.56
N GLU A 141 -7.59 -4.63 17.59
CA GLU A 141 -8.74 -4.52 18.49
C GLU A 141 -9.93 -3.90 17.75
N ILE A 142 -9.70 -2.80 17.01
CA ILE A 142 -10.74 -2.16 16.18
C ILE A 142 -11.36 -3.15 15.19
N PHE A 143 -10.53 -4.00 14.58
CA PHE A 143 -11.02 -5.00 13.63
C PHE A 143 -11.83 -6.10 14.31
N TRP A 144 -11.37 -6.64 15.44
CA TRP A 144 -12.10 -7.68 16.18
C TRP A 144 -13.41 -7.16 16.76
N ASP A 145 -13.43 -5.97 17.33
CA ASP A 145 -14.66 -5.30 17.79
C ASP A 145 -15.69 -5.17 16.66
N PHE A 146 -15.24 -4.85 15.46
CA PHE A 146 -16.13 -4.78 14.30
C PHE A 146 -16.67 -6.16 13.93
N ILE A 147 -15.82 -7.20 13.90
CA ILE A 147 -16.23 -8.57 13.56
C ILE A 147 -17.25 -9.11 14.59
N GLU A 148 -16.97 -8.94 15.87
CA GLU A 148 -17.87 -9.39 16.94
C GLU A 148 -19.23 -8.72 16.86
N LYS A 149 -19.28 -7.40 16.66
CA LYS A 149 -20.55 -6.68 16.45
C LYS A 149 -21.30 -7.18 15.22
N LYS A 150 -20.58 -7.51 14.14
CA LYS A 150 -21.20 -7.99 12.90
C LYS A 150 -21.78 -9.40 13.03
N LEU A 151 -21.19 -10.26 13.85
CA LEU A 151 -21.67 -11.64 14.09
C LEU A 151 -22.84 -11.69 15.06
N ASN A 152 -22.98 -10.70 15.92
CA ASN A 152 -24.05 -10.62 16.93
C ASN A 152 -25.31 -9.86 16.43
N ASN A 153 -25.28 -9.33 15.19
CA ASN A 153 -26.41 -8.71 14.50
C ASN A 153 -26.90 -9.60 13.36
#